data_0bf15077cd4d53d20b4ee28cecaf3ab1
#
_entry.id   0bf15077cd4d53d20b4ee28cecaf3ab1
#
_cell.length_a   1.000
_cell.length_b   1.000
_cell.length_c   1.000
_cell.angle_alpha   90.00
_cell.angle_beta   90.00
_cell.angle_gamma   90.00
#
_symmetry.space_group_name_H-M   'P 1'
#
loop_
_entity.id
_entity.type
_entity.pdbx_description
1 polymer ?
#
loop_
_entity_poly.entity_id
_entity_poly.type
_entity_poly.pdbx_seq_one_letter_code
_entity_poly.pdbx_strand_id
1 'polypeptide(L)'
;MNKLMSAAAVAAAAAAGAVLLGTPAAQAAGYPDKPVTMIVPFVPGGSSDITARSVTPGLSKILGQTFVVENKPGANSAIGAQALARSTPDGYTMMVGSIGTFAINEALYKNLSYNPSKDFEYLTQAVRNPNVLVAAPTFPASTVAELVDYAKKNPGKVSYASSGTGSSDHLSAVLFRQRTQSTGVDVPYRGGGAAIADLIGGQVNVSFQNLGAVQTHIKAGKLKALAITGDARAADLPDVPTLAEAGIKDMVVYSWQGFAVPKGTPAAIVQQLSKALQTALRDPQTEKTLQGLGFEVVANTPQQFAAFQQAEVKRWKDVIQKANIQLE
;
A
#
# COMPACT_ATOMS: atom_id res chain seq x y z
N MET A 1 15.91 88.00 4.31
CA MET A 1 16.00 87.10 5.47
C MET A 1 14.95 86.01 5.28
N ASN A 2 15.28 84.76 5.45
CA ASN A 2 14.46 83.52 5.30
C ASN A 2 14.33 82.95 3.88
N LYS A 3 15.34 82.20 3.46
CA LYS A 3 15.23 81.11 2.48
C LYS A 3 16.50 80.22 2.54
N LEU A 4 16.75 79.53 3.62
CA LEU A 4 17.89 78.63 3.70
C LEU A 4 17.71 77.64 4.87
N MET A 5 16.55 76.94 4.95
CA MET A 5 16.35 75.81 5.88
C MET A 5 15.23 74.92 5.34
N SER A 6 15.42 74.18 4.27
CA SER A 6 14.51 73.16 3.80
C SER A 6 15.13 72.18 2.78
N ALA A 7 16.40 71.79 2.98
CA ALA A 7 17.04 70.81 2.08
C ALA A 7 17.76 69.65 2.78
N ALA A 8 17.63 69.51 4.11
CA ALA A 8 18.36 68.48 4.86
C ALA A 8 17.46 67.32 5.48
N ALA A 9 16.13 67.34 5.22
CA ALA A 9 15.22 66.39 5.87
C ALA A 9 14.63 65.34 4.92
N VAL A 10 15.05 65.24 3.66
CA VAL A 10 14.47 64.26 2.69
C VAL A 10 15.42 63.08 2.35
N ALA A 11 16.67 63.10 2.82
CA ALA A 11 17.68 62.08 2.48
C ALA A 11 17.79 60.90 3.49
N ALA A 12 17.00 60.87 4.58
CA ALA A 12 17.10 59.86 5.63
C ALA A 12 15.98 58.78 5.61
N ALA A 13 15.03 58.85 4.66
CA ALA A 13 13.87 57.91 4.61
C ALA A 13 13.95 56.81 3.53
N ALA A 14 15.04 56.70 2.77
CA ALA A 14 15.19 55.77 1.65
C ALA A 14 16.08 54.55 1.91
N ALA A 15 16.56 54.31 3.14
CA ALA A 15 17.49 53.21 3.47
C ALA A 15 16.90 52.11 4.37
N ALA A 16 15.55 52.11 4.62
CA ALA A 16 14.89 51.15 5.48
C ALA A 16 14.01 50.13 4.71
N GLY A 17 14.30 49.90 3.45
CA GLY A 17 13.51 48.97 2.60
C GLY A 17 14.38 47.87 2.02
N ALA A 18 14.10 46.62 2.42
CA ALA A 18 14.53 45.35 1.82
C ALA A 18 15.73 44.63 2.44
N VAL A 19 15.63 44.29 3.72
CA VAL A 19 16.20 43.00 4.15
C VAL A 19 15.06 41.99 4.16
N LEU A 20 14.62 41.54 3.01
CA LEU A 20 13.96 40.24 2.85
C LEU A 20 15.02 39.19 3.20
N LEU A 21 15.04 38.80 4.48
CA LEU A 21 15.68 37.57 4.93
C LEU A 21 14.98 36.42 4.21
N GLY A 22 15.48 36.09 3.00
CA GLY A 22 15.28 34.79 2.43
C GLY A 22 15.74 33.78 3.48
N THR A 23 14.79 33.11 4.12
CA THR A 23 15.11 31.93 4.92
C THR A 23 15.94 31.02 4.03
N PRO A 24 17.21 30.73 4.39
CA PRO A 24 17.96 29.76 3.63
C PRO A 24 17.10 28.48 3.65
N ALA A 25 16.73 27.98 2.46
CA ALA A 25 16.28 26.61 2.34
C ALA A 25 17.39 25.80 3.01
N ALA A 26 17.09 25.25 4.20
CA ALA A 26 18.04 24.44 4.93
C ALA A 26 18.36 23.27 4.00
N GLN A 27 19.47 23.42 3.29
CA GLN A 27 20.04 22.38 2.47
C GLN A 27 20.30 21.24 3.43
N ALA A 28 19.79 20.04 3.12
CA ALA A 28 20.06 18.81 3.88
C ALA A 28 21.53 18.41 3.64
N ALA A 29 22.44 19.33 3.92
CA ALA A 29 23.88 19.11 3.83
C ALA A 29 24.22 18.08 4.89
N GLY A 30 24.50 16.84 4.43
CA GLY A 30 24.91 15.73 5.28
C GLY A 30 23.84 14.71 5.64
N TYR A 31 22.58 14.87 5.21
CA TYR A 31 21.57 13.81 5.43
C TYR A 31 21.72 12.67 4.40
N PRO A 32 21.63 11.39 4.84
CA PRO A 32 21.71 10.93 6.22
C PRO A 32 23.17 10.84 6.71
N ASP A 33 23.45 11.22 7.96
CA ASP A 33 24.77 11.12 8.63
C ASP A 33 24.83 9.96 9.64
N LYS A 34 23.72 9.28 9.89
CA LYS A 34 23.55 8.11 10.79
C LYS A 34 22.57 7.10 10.19
N PRO A 35 22.48 5.88 10.74
CA PRO A 35 21.56 4.85 10.26
C PRO A 35 20.10 5.30 10.27
N VAL A 36 19.32 4.87 9.26
CA VAL A 36 17.90 5.13 9.10
C VAL A 36 17.10 3.88 9.46
N THR A 37 16.11 4.01 10.34
CA THR A 37 15.20 2.93 10.72
C THR A 37 14.05 2.84 9.72
N MET A 38 13.82 1.64 9.19
CA MET A 38 12.68 1.32 8.32
C MET A 38 11.71 0.41 9.05
N ILE A 39 10.60 0.96 9.54
CA ILE A 39 9.54 0.19 10.20
C ILE A 39 8.80 -0.64 9.18
N VAL A 40 8.61 -1.92 9.47
CA VAL A 40 7.71 -2.84 8.79
C VAL A 40 6.61 -3.22 9.78
N PRO A 41 5.34 -2.77 9.59
CA PRO A 41 4.28 -2.98 10.58
C PRO A 41 3.63 -4.36 10.50
N PHE A 42 4.38 -5.37 10.07
CA PHE A 42 3.97 -6.75 9.88
C PHE A 42 5.09 -7.71 10.31
N VAL A 43 4.74 -8.98 10.47
CA VAL A 43 5.72 -10.05 10.75
C VAL A 43 6.69 -10.21 9.56
N PRO A 44 7.91 -10.69 9.81
CA PRO A 44 8.87 -10.99 8.75
C PRO A 44 8.33 -11.95 7.69
N GLY A 45 8.78 -11.79 6.44
CA GLY A 45 8.46 -12.66 5.30
C GLY A 45 7.18 -12.29 4.55
N GLY A 46 6.39 -11.32 5.02
CA GLY A 46 5.24 -10.79 4.28
C GLY A 46 5.63 -9.77 3.20
N SER A 47 4.67 -9.38 2.35
CA SER A 47 4.89 -8.48 1.21
C SER A 47 5.61 -7.17 1.59
N SER A 48 5.25 -6.54 2.70
CA SER A 48 5.92 -5.31 3.16
C SER A 48 7.36 -5.56 3.61
N ASP A 49 7.63 -6.68 4.29
CA ASP A 49 8.98 -7.05 4.73
C ASP A 49 9.88 -7.38 3.52
N ILE A 50 9.35 -8.13 2.56
CA ILE A 50 10.03 -8.40 1.29
C ILE A 50 10.37 -7.10 0.57
N THR A 51 9.40 -6.19 0.42
CA THR A 51 9.60 -4.89 -0.23
C THR A 51 10.68 -4.07 0.47
N ALA A 52 10.64 -3.99 1.82
CA ALA A 52 11.66 -3.30 2.61
C ALA A 52 13.06 -3.86 2.37
N ARG A 53 13.22 -5.17 2.52
CA ARG A 53 14.52 -5.84 2.40
C ARG A 53 15.07 -5.84 0.97
N SER A 54 14.21 -5.79 -0.04
CA SER A 54 14.62 -5.68 -1.44
C SER A 54 15.25 -4.32 -1.77
N VAL A 55 14.83 -3.24 -1.11
CA VAL A 55 15.34 -1.89 -1.41
C VAL A 55 16.46 -1.43 -0.49
N THR A 56 16.57 -1.97 0.73
CA THR A 56 17.58 -1.49 1.72
C THR A 56 19.02 -1.58 1.26
N PRO A 57 19.50 -2.61 0.53
CA PRO A 57 20.86 -2.63 0.01
C PRO A 57 21.12 -1.48 -1.00
N GLY A 58 20.17 -1.24 -1.90
CA GLY A 58 20.21 -0.15 -2.87
C GLY A 58 20.23 1.21 -2.20
N LEU A 59 19.34 1.43 -1.22
CA LEU A 59 19.28 2.67 -0.44
C LEU A 59 20.61 2.93 0.29
N SER A 60 21.17 1.90 0.93
CA SER A 60 22.44 2.03 1.65
C SER A 60 23.58 2.41 0.72
N LYS A 61 23.62 1.83 -0.48
CA LYS A 61 24.61 2.17 -1.52
C LYS A 61 24.46 3.60 -2.04
N ILE A 62 23.19 4.05 -2.28
CA ILE A 62 22.89 5.37 -2.86
C ILE A 62 23.14 6.48 -1.84
N LEU A 63 22.75 6.28 -0.58
CA LEU A 63 22.74 7.32 0.44
C LEU A 63 23.93 7.24 1.42
N GLY A 64 24.79 6.21 1.30
CA GLY A 64 26.00 6.08 2.10
C GLY A 64 25.78 5.72 3.57
N GLN A 65 24.54 5.38 3.98
CA GLN A 65 24.19 5.04 5.35
C GLN A 65 23.39 3.73 5.41
N THR A 66 23.46 3.06 6.55
CA THR A 66 22.73 1.79 6.76
C THR A 66 21.23 2.04 6.95
N PHE A 67 20.41 1.25 6.25
CA PHE A 67 18.96 1.19 6.47
C PHE A 67 18.63 -0.08 7.25
N VAL A 68 18.11 0.07 8.47
CA VAL A 68 17.81 -1.02 9.40
C VAL A 68 16.32 -1.34 9.37
N VAL A 69 15.95 -2.55 8.98
CA VAL A 69 14.55 -3.00 8.97
C VAL A 69 14.15 -3.46 10.36
N GLU A 70 13.09 -2.84 10.91
CA GLU A 70 12.50 -3.16 12.21
C GLU A 70 11.04 -3.59 12.05
N ASN A 71 10.72 -4.86 12.36
CA ASN A 71 9.36 -5.36 12.32
C ASN A 71 8.59 -4.97 13.59
N LYS A 72 7.48 -4.21 13.45
CA LYS A 72 6.56 -3.80 14.55
C LYS A 72 5.12 -4.21 14.23
N PRO A 73 4.80 -5.52 14.29
CA PRO A 73 3.47 -6.02 13.95
C PRO A 73 2.43 -5.70 15.03
N GLY A 74 1.16 -5.78 14.64
CA GLY A 74 0.01 -5.74 15.55
C GLY A 74 -1.11 -4.82 15.10
N ALA A 75 -2.35 -5.14 15.51
CA ALA A 75 -3.58 -4.40 15.20
C ALA A 75 -3.68 -4.02 13.71
N ASN A 76 -3.55 -5.00 12.82
CA ASN A 76 -3.53 -4.79 11.36
C ASN A 76 -2.62 -3.62 10.93
N SER A 77 -1.36 -3.62 11.39
CA SER A 77 -0.34 -2.56 11.16
C SER A 77 -0.47 -1.28 12.01
N ALA A 78 -1.54 -1.10 12.78
CA ALA A 78 -1.75 0.17 13.50
C ALA A 78 -0.66 0.48 14.53
N ILE A 79 -0.05 -0.52 15.18
CA ILE A 79 1.04 -0.32 16.14
C ILE A 79 2.27 0.31 15.46
N GLY A 80 2.71 -0.26 14.33
CA GLY A 80 3.86 0.28 13.59
C GLY A 80 3.57 1.65 12.96
N ALA A 81 2.36 1.85 12.45
CA ALA A 81 1.94 3.13 11.87
C ALA A 81 1.88 4.25 12.94
N GLN A 82 1.37 3.95 14.13
CA GLN A 82 1.39 4.89 15.25
C GLN A 82 2.83 5.22 15.68
N ALA A 83 3.73 4.23 15.69
CA ALA A 83 5.13 4.45 16.01
C ALA A 83 5.79 5.41 15.01
N LEU A 84 5.51 5.27 13.70
CA LEU A 84 5.96 6.25 12.71
C LEU A 84 5.34 7.63 12.94
N ALA A 85 4.03 7.73 13.11
CA ALA A 85 3.33 9.00 13.29
C ALA A 85 3.86 9.83 14.47
N ARG A 86 4.40 9.16 15.50
CA ARG A 86 4.99 9.78 16.70
C ARG A 86 6.49 9.98 16.63
N SER A 87 7.16 9.51 15.60
CA SER A 87 8.61 9.69 15.49
C SER A 87 8.96 11.11 15.04
N THR A 88 10.20 11.52 15.30
CA THR A 88 10.70 12.84 14.88
C THR A 88 10.67 12.97 13.37
N PRO A 89 10.16 14.09 12.82
CA PRO A 89 10.06 14.28 11.36
C PRO A 89 11.41 14.76 10.77
N ASP A 90 12.47 14.02 11.02
CA ASP A 90 13.85 14.30 10.61
C ASP A 90 14.36 13.37 9.49
N GLY A 91 13.53 12.43 9.03
CA GLY A 91 13.86 11.46 7.98
C GLY A 91 14.59 10.21 8.46
N TYR A 92 14.99 10.10 9.73
CA TYR A 92 15.69 8.92 10.25
C TYR A 92 14.76 7.78 10.67
N THR A 93 13.47 8.00 10.62
CA THR A 93 12.46 6.94 10.74
C THR A 93 11.53 6.99 9.54
N MET A 94 11.43 5.90 8.82
CA MET A 94 10.51 5.72 7.69
C MET A 94 9.75 4.40 7.85
N MET A 95 8.72 4.19 7.06
CA MET A 95 7.93 2.95 7.09
C MET A 95 7.60 2.50 5.69
N VAL A 96 7.56 1.18 5.48
CA VAL A 96 6.82 0.57 4.39
C VAL A 96 5.47 0.07 4.91
N GLY A 97 4.39 0.64 4.41
CA GLY A 97 3.03 0.22 4.74
C GLY A 97 2.31 -0.40 3.55
N SER A 98 1.21 -1.07 3.83
CA SER A 98 0.32 -1.67 2.82
C SER A 98 -0.93 -0.82 2.59
N ILE A 99 -1.76 -1.24 1.63
CA ILE A 99 -3.12 -0.74 1.43
C ILE A 99 -3.93 -0.71 2.74
N GLY A 100 -3.78 -1.72 3.61
CA GLY A 100 -4.40 -1.75 4.94
C GLY A 100 -3.97 -0.58 5.78
N THR A 101 -2.65 -0.37 5.89
CA THR A 101 -2.03 0.68 6.69
C THR A 101 -2.43 2.08 6.24
N PHE A 102 -2.39 2.34 4.94
CA PHE A 102 -2.49 3.69 4.39
C PHE A 102 -3.87 4.08 3.86
N ALA A 103 -4.80 3.10 3.68
CA ALA A 103 -6.11 3.40 3.13
C ALA A 103 -7.27 2.72 3.89
N ILE A 104 -7.19 1.42 4.15
CA ILE A 104 -8.34 0.65 4.66
C ILE A 104 -8.61 0.94 6.13
N ASN A 105 -7.58 1.00 6.97
CA ASN A 105 -7.73 1.11 8.42
C ASN A 105 -8.49 2.37 8.85
N GLU A 106 -8.40 3.48 8.10
CA GLU A 106 -9.13 4.72 8.40
C GLU A 106 -10.66 4.52 8.43
N ALA A 107 -11.17 3.63 7.58
CA ALA A 107 -12.60 3.34 7.54
C ALA A 107 -12.98 2.10 8.37
N LEU A 108 -12.02 1.21 8.61
CA LEU A 108 -12.25 -0.08 9.26
C LEU A 108 -12.31 0.05 10.79
N TYR A 109 -11.44 0.89 11.39
CA TYR A 109 -11.38 1.07 12.83
C TYR A 109 -12.17 2.27 13.30
N LYS A 110 -12.96 2.06 14.34
CA LYS A 110 -13.71 3.15 15.01
C LYS A 110 -12.77 4.15 15.72
N ASN A 111 -11.71 3.63 16.34
CA ASN A 111 -10.73 4.38 17.13
C ASN A 111 -9.32 4.09 16.61
N LEU A 112 -8.99 4.54 15.38
CA LEU A 112 -7.66 4.38 14.84
C LEU A 112 -6.66 5.31 15.54
N SER A 113 -5.51 4.76 15.97
CA SER A 113 -4.49 5.48 16.75
C SER A 113 -3.58 6.39 15.92
N TYR A 114 -3.80 6.49 14.61
CA TYR A 114 -3.11 7.35 13.64
C TYR A 114 -4.09 7.77 12.55
N ASN A 115 -3.72 8.78 11.78
CA ASN A 115 -4.52 9.24 10.63
C ASN A 115 -3.70 9.13 9.33
N PRO A 116 -3.97 8.15 8.45
CA PRO A 116 -3.20 7.96 7.23
C PRO A 116 -3.24 9.17 6.29
N SER A 117 -4.32 9.95 6.34
CA SER A 117 -4.47 11.14 5.49
C SER A 117 -3.77 12.39 6.03
N LYS A 118 -3.29 12.38 7.29
CA LYS A 118 -2.74 13.58 7.96
C LYS A 118 -1.36 13.40 8.57
N ASP A 119 -0.99 12.19 9.00
CA ASP A 119 0.17 11.97 9.85
C ASP A 119 1.44 11.61 9.06
N PHE A 120 1.36 11.51 7.73
CA PHE A 120 2.46 11.07 6.89
C PHE A 120 2.76 11.99 5.72
N GLU A 121 4.04 12.04 5.33
CA GLU A 121 4.49 12.44 3.99
C GLU A 121 4.78 11.16 3.20
N TYR A 122 4.10 11.00 2.07
CA TYR A 122 4.24 9.84 1.20
C TYR A 122 5.45 10.00 0.27
N LEU A 123 6.26 8.93 0.14
CA LEU A 123 7.50 8.94 -0.64
C LEU A 123 7.31 8.35 -2.04
N THR A 124 6.81 7.13 -2.10
CA THR A 124 6.50 6.42 -3.35
C THR A 124 5.61 5.21 -3.06
N GLN A 125 4.68 4.92 -3.94
CA GLN A 125 4.11 3.59 -4.05
C GLN A 125 5.19 2.71 -4.67
N ALA A 126 5.65 1.72 -3.92
CA ALA A 126 6.78 0.90 -4.31
C ALA A 126 6.37 -0.17 -5.33
N VAL A 127 5.43 -0.98 -4.92
CA VAL A 127 4.98 -2.15 -5.65
C VAL A 127 3.47 -2.32 -5.55
N ARG A 128 2.90 -3.04 -6.52
CA ARG A 128 1.54 -3.56 -6.48
C ARG A 128 1.53 -5.01 -6.97
N ASN A 129 0.55 -5.78 -6.55
CA ASN A 129 0.26 -7.08 -7.14
C ASN A 129 -1.26 -7.33 -7.15
N PRO A 130 -1.81 -7.90 -8.22
CA PRO A 130 -3.21 -8.24 -8.26
C PRO A 130 -3.50 -9.42 -7.32
N ASN A 131 -4.75 -9.54 -6.91
CA ASN A 131 -5.25 -10.77 -6.34
C ASN A 131 -5.74 -11.70 -7.45
N VAL A 132 -5.69 -13.00 -7.21
CA VAL A 132 -6.32 -14.02 -8.02
C VAL A 132 -7.51 -14.57 -7.26
N LEU A 133 -8.69 -14.56 -7.87
CA LEU A 133 -9.83 -15.30 -7.38
C LEU A 133 -9.56 -16.78 -7.68
N VAL A 134 -9.32 -17.53 -6.62
CA VAL A 134 -9.02 -18.96 -6.67
C VAL A 134 -10.12 -19.77 -5.98
N ALA A 135 -10.36 -20.97 -6.46
CA ALA A 135 -11.28 -21.92 -5.86
C ALA A 135 -10.56 -23.21 -5.46
N ALA A 136 -11.11 -23.87 -4.44
CA ALA A 136 -10.70 -25.21 -4.05
C ALA A 136 -10.83 -26.19 -5.24
N PRO A 137 -9.95 -27.21 -5.36
CA PRO A 137 -10.01 -28.16 -6.47
C PRO A 137 -11.36 -28.90 -6.53
N THR A 138 -11.97 -29.15 -5.38
CA THR A 138 -13.26 -29.85 -5.24
C THR A 138 -14.49 -28.97 -5.42
N PHE A 139 -14.32 -27.63 -5.45
CA PHE A 139 -15.45 -26.72 -5.62
C PHE A 139 -16.03 -26.81 -7.04
N PRO A 140 -17.38 -26.85 -7.22
CA PRO A 140 -18.00 -27.18 -8.50
C PRO A 140 -17.83 -26.10 -9.60
N ALA A 141 -17.49 -24.85 -9.25
CA ALA A 141 -17.26 -23.79 -10.22
C ALA A 141 -15.81 -23.78 -10.73
N SER A 142 -15.64 -23.53 -12.02
CA SER A 142 -14.36 -23.35 -12.72
C SER A 142 -14.27 -22.01 -13.45
N THR A 143 -15.34 -21.24 -13.45
CA THR A 143 -15.42 -19.88 -14.02
C THR A 143 -16.07 -18.92 -13.03
N VAL A 144 -15.89 -17.62 -13.26
CA VAL A 144 -16.56 -16.57 -12.45
C VAL A 144 -18.07 -16.66 -12.57
N ALA A 145 -18.59 -16.90 -13.78
CA ALA A 145 -20.03 -17.02 -14.02
C ALA A 145 -20.63 -18.18 -13.22
N GLU A 146 -19.99 -19.35 -13.25
CA GLU A 146 -20.43 -20.52 -12.49
C GLU A 146 -20.38 -20.27 -10.97
N LEU A 147 -19.35 -19.58 -10.47
CA LEU A 147 -19.29 -19.19 -9.05
C LEU A 147 -20.45 -18.28 -8.66
N VAL A 148 -20.73 -17.25 -9.48
CA VAL A 148 -21.84 -16.31 -9.22
C VAL A 148 -23.18 -17.04 -9.23
N ASP A 149 -23.40 -17.88 -10.21
CA ASP A 149 -24.63 -18.70 -10.32
C ASP A 149 -24.79 -19.66 -9.14
N TYR A 150 -23.71 -20.32 -8.75
CA TYR A 150 -23.70 -21.20 -7.57
C TYR A 150 -24.03 -20.43 -6.29
N ALA A 151 -23.39 -19.28 -6.08
CA ALA A 151 -23.61 -18.46 -4.89
C ALA A 151 -25.05 -17.91 -4.81
N LYS A 152 -25.65 -17.55 -5.94
CA LYS A 152 -27.06 -17.10 -6.02
C LYS A 152 -28.05 -18.23 -5.78
N LYS A 153 -27.78 -19.44 -6.28
CA LYS A 153 -28.62 -20.63 -6.06
C LYS A 153 -28.48 -21.21 -4.65
N ASN A 154 -27.35 -20.92 -3.97
CA ASN A 154 -27.04 -21.45 -2.64
C ASN A 154 -26.66 -20.29 -1.69
N PRO A 155 -27.59 -19.40 -1.29
CA PRO A 155 -27.30 -18.26 -0.45
C PRO A 155 -26.58 -18.65 0.85
N GLY A 156 -25.47 -17.98 1.16
CA GLY A 156 -24.70 -18.21 2.38
C GLY A 156 -23.88 -19.53 2.42
N LYS A 157 -23.83 -20.30 1.33
CA LYS A 157 -23.09 -21.60 1.31
C LYS A 157 -21.65 -21.47 0.80
N VAL A 158 -21.30 -20.36 0.11
CA VAL A 158 -19.93 -20.14 -0.36
C VAL A 158 -19.12 -19.49 0.75
N SER A 159 -18.04 -20.16 1.16
CA SER A 159 -17.07 -19.61 2.10
C SER A 159 -15.94 -18.90 1.35
N TYR A 160 -15.65 -17.66 1.77
CA TYR A 160 -14.59 -16.81 1.25
C TYR A 160 -13.47 -16.71 2.29
N ALA A 161 -12.38 -17.43 2.06
CA ALA A 161 -11.21 -17.35 2.94
C ALA A 161 -10.41 -16.06 2.69
N SER A 162 -9.84 -15.51 3.75
CA SER A 162 -8.98 -14.32 3.66
C SER A 162 -7.82 -14.36 4.63
N SER A 163 -6.80 -13.52 4.39
CA SER A 163 -5.63 -13.35 5.27
C SER A 163 -5.96 -12.62 6.58
N GLY A 164 -7.22 -12.23 6.77
CA GLY A 164 -7.73 -11.51 7.93
C GLY A 164 -8.66 -10.36 7.55
N THR A 165 -9.45 -9.90 8.51
CA THR A 165 -10.39 -8.79 8.30
C THR A 165 -9.65 -7.52 7.90
N GLY A 166 -10.10 -6.85 6.82
CA GLY A 166 -9.47 -5.63 6.29
C GLY A 166 -8.24 -5.89 5.40
N SER A 167 -7.89 -7.13 5.10
CA SER A 167 -6.90 -7.44 4.08
C SER A 167 -7.43 -7.17 2.66
N SER A 168 -6.54 -7.04 1.68
CA SER A 168 -6.92 -6.82 0.28
C SER A 168 -7.78 -7.95 -0.28
N ASP A 169 -7.50 -9.18 0.11
CA ASP A 169 -8.25 -10.36 -0.27
C ASP A 169 -9.65 -10.39 0.37
N HIS A 170 -9.78 -10.04 1.67
CA HIS A 170 -11.08 -9.89 2.31
C HIS A 170 -11.94 -8.84 1.60
N LEU A 171 -11.41 -7.62 1.40
CA LEU A 171 -12.19 -6.56 0.78
C LEU A 171 -12.45 -6.79 -0.71
N SER A 172 -11.59 -7.56 -1.40
CA SER A 172 -11.90 -8.04 -2.75
C SER A 172 -13.11 -8.96 -2.76
N ALA A 173 -13.22 -9.89 -1.79
CA ALA A 173 -14.39 -10.76 -1.64
C ALA A 173 -15.66 -9.97 -1.32
N VAL A 174 -15.57 -8.97 -0.45
CA VAL A 174 -16.70 -8.08 -0.12
C VAL A 174 -17.17 -7.32 -1.35
N LEU A 175 -16.24 -6.67 -2.06
CA LEU A 175 -16.55 -5.90 -3.28
C LEU A 175 -17.13 -6.81 -4.37
N PHE A 176 -16.58 -8.02 -4.55
CA PHE A 176 -17.09 -9.01 -5.50
C PHE A 176 -18.55 -9.34 -5.22
N ARG A 177 -18.90 -9.67 -3.96
CA ARG A 177 -20.28 -9.97 -3.58
C ARG A 177 -21.22 -8.79 -3.78
N GLN A 178 -20.77 -7.57 -3.50
CA GLN A 178 -21.54 -6.35 -3.80
C GLN A 178 -21.81 -6.18 -5.30
N ARG A 179 -20.79 -6.37 -6.16
CA ARG A 179 -20.90 -6.22 -7.61
C ARG A 179 -21.74 -7.30 -8.26
N THR A 180 -21.68 -8.52 -7.75
CA THR A 180 -22.41 -9.67 -8.30
C THR A 180 -23.80 -9.89 -7.66
N GLN A 181 -24.11 -9.12 -6.60
CA GLN A 181 -25.33 -9.32 -5.80
C GLN A 181 -25.44 -10.77 -5.31
N SER A 182 -24.32 -11.35 -4.92
CA SER A 182 -24.22 -12.69 -4.35
C SER A 182 -23.94 -12.62 -2.85
N THR A 183 -24.16 -13.76 -2.15
CA THR A 183 -23.91 -13.86 -0.72
C THR A 183 -22.85 -14.93 -0.43
N GLY A 184 -22.29 -14.91 0.79
CA GLY A 184 -21.32 -15.88 1.25
C GLY A 184 -20.85 -15.59 2.66
N VAL A 185 -20.04 -16.47 3.21
CA VAL A 185 -19.50 -16.38 4.57
C VAL A 185 -18.02 -16.01 4.52
N ASP A 186 -17.62 -14.97 5.23
CA ASP A 186 -16.21 -14.60 5.40
C ASP A 186 -15.55 -15.52 6.43
N VAL A 187 -14.39 -16.09 6.06
CA VAL A 187 -13.58 -16.93 6.94
C VAL A 187 -12.19 -16.29 7.05
N PRO A 188 -11.98 -15.40 8.04
CA PRO A 188 -10.70 -14.73 8.24
C PRO A 188 -9.69 -15.64 8.92
N TYR A 189 -8.49 -15.72 8.35
CA TYR A 189 -7.33 -16.43 8.90
C TYR A 189 -6.29 -15.47 9.47
N ARG A 190 -5.31 -16.00 10.19
CA ARG A 190 -4.15 -15.25 10.66
C ARG A 190 -3.03 -15.23 9.61
N GLY A 191 -3.39 -14.80 8.37
CA GLY A 191 -2.46 -14.73 7.24
C GLY A 191 -2.83 -15.66 6.07
N GLY A 192 -2.36 -15.32 4.86
CA GLY A 192 -2.73 -16.00 3.61
C GLY A 192 -2.29 -17.47 3.54
N GLY A 193 -1.16 -17.83 4.15
CA GLY A 193 -0.66 -19.21 4.10
C GLY A 193 -1.64 -20.24 4.70
N ALA A 194 -2.27 -19.91 5.84
CA ALA A 194 -3.28 -20.78 6.46
C ALA A 194 -4.56 -20.85 5.60
N ALA A 195 -5.01 -19.71 5.05
CA ALA A 195 -6.14 -19.67 4.13
C ALA A 195 -5.91 -20.53 2.87
N ILE A 196 -4.70 -20.45 2.29
CA ILE A 196 -4.31 -21.25 1.11
C ILE A 196 -4.27 -22.75 1.43
N ALA A 197 -3.75 -23.14 2.59
CA ALA A 197 -3.70 -24.53 3.01
C ALA A 197 -5.11 -25.15 3.10
N ASP A 198 -6.04 -24.45 3.76
CA ASP A 198 -7.42 -24.90 3.92
C ASP A 198 -8.19 -24.87 2.59
N LEU A 199 -7.87 -23.94 1.69
CA LEU A 199 -8.44 -23.90 0.35
C LEU A 199 -8.01 -25.10 -0.48
N ILE A 200 -6.72 -25.45 -0.45
CA ILE A 200 -6.18 -26.65 -1.11
C ILE A 200 -6.80 -27.92 -0.52
N GLY A 201 -7.01 -27.94 0.80
CA GLY A 201 -7.66 -29.04 1.52
C GLY A 201 -9.18 -29.11 1.34
N GLY A 202 -9.82 -28.16 0.63
CA GLY A 202 -11.26 -28.11 0.41
C GLY A 202 -12.09 -27.76 1.65
N GLN A 203 -11.48 -27.23 2.72
CA GLN A 203 -12.17 -26.78 3.94
C GLN A 203 -12.94 -25.48 3.73
N VAL A 204 -12.51 -24.67 2.76
CA VAL A 204 -13.15 -23.45 2.30
C VAL A 204 -13.27 -23.47 0.77
N ASN A 205 -14.17 -22.66 0.23
CA ASN A 205 -14.54 -22.78 -1.18
C ASN A 205 -13.69 -21.91 -2.11
N VAL A 206 -13.58 -20.62 -1.80
CA VAL A 206 -12.90 -19.63 -2.66
C VAL A 206 -12.10 -18.64 -1.82
N SER A 207 -11.16 -17.96 -2.48
CA SER A 207 -10.39 -16.88 -1.88
C SER A 207 -9.89 -15.92 -2.96
N PHE A 208 -9.66 -14.67 -2.58
CA PHE A 208 -8.87 -13.72 -3.37
C PHE A 208 -7.47 -13.68 -2.76
N GLN A 209 -6.48 -14.28 -3.38
CA GLN A 209 -5.12 -14.35 -2.83
C GLN A 209 -4.14 -13.58 -3.72
N ASN A 210 -3.11 -12.99 -3.11
CA ASN A 210 -2.07 -12.32 -3.90
C ASN A 210 -1.45 -13.28 -4.91
N LEU A 211 -1.24 -12.83 -6.14
CA LEU A 211 -0.73 -13.65 -7.26
C LEU A 211 0.54 -14.42 -6.86
N GLY A 212 1.53 -13.75 -6.27
CA GLY A 212 2.79 -14.40 -5.87
C GLY A 212 2.62 -15.52 -4.84
N ALA A 213 1.54 -15.50 -4.04
CA ALA A 213 1.28 -16.54 -3.04
C ALA A 213 0.63 -17.80 -3.63
N VAL A 214 -0.08 -17.69 -4.76
CA VAL A 214 -0.89 -18.79 -5.32
C VAL A 214 -0.43 -19.28 -6.67
N GLN A 215 0.40 -18.54 -7.41
CA GLN A 215 0.77 -18.91 -8.79
C GLN A 215 1.39 -20.31 -8.90
N THR A 216 2.24 -20.73 -7.96
CA THR A 216 2.84 -22.06 -7.95
C THR A 216 1.82 -23.15 -7.69
N HIS A 217 0.83 -22.89 -6.83
CA HIS A 217 -0.27 -23.83 -6.55
C HIS A 217 -1.22 -23.95 -7.73
N ILE A 218 -1.48 -22.86 -8.45
CA ILE A 218 -2.29 -22.84 -9.68
C ILE A 218 -1.58 -23.66 -10.78
N LYS A 219 -0.29 -23.36 -11.03
CA LYS A 219 0.52 -24.09 -12.03
C LYS A 219 0.64 -25.58 -11.72
N ALA A 220 0.61 -25.94 -10.45
CA ALA A 220 0.61 -27.35 -9.99
C ALA A 220 -0.79 -28.01 -9.97
N GLY A 221 -1.84 -27.32 -10.41
CA GLY A 221 -3.22 -27.83 -10.42
C GLY A 221 -3.85 -28.02 -9.03
N LYS A 222 -3.22 -27.47 -7.97
CA LYS A 222 -3.73 -27.57 -6.58
C LYS A 222 -4.81 -26.54 -6.27
N LEU A 223 -4.99 -25.52 -7.11
CA LEU A 223 -6.04 -24.52 -7.03
C LEU A 223 -6.55 -24.21 -8.42
N LYS A 224 -7.84 -23.90 -8.55
CA LYS A 224 -8.45 -23.40 -9.78
C LYS A 224 -8.36 -21.88 -9.78
N ALA A 225 -7.73 -21.26 -10.79
CA ALA A 225 -7.76 -19.83 -10.97
C ALA A 225 -8.99 -19.44 -11.80
N LEU A 226 -9.84 -18.58 -11.26
CA LEU A 226 -11.08 -18.15 -11.92
C LEU A 226 -10.91 -16.79 -12.61
N ALA A 227 -10.25 -15.82 -11.98
CA ALA A 227 -9.97 -14.51 -12.55
C ALA A 227 -8.89 -13.75 -11.77
N ILE A 228 -8.32 -12.73 -12.42
CA ILE A 228 -7.37 -11.78 -11.83
C ILE A 228 -8.08 -10.46 -11.54
N THR A 229 -7.78 -9.83 -10.41
CA THR A 229 -8.36 -8.54 -10.04
C THR A 229 -7.64 -7.34 -10.69
N GLY A 230 -6.54 -7.57 -11.40
CA GLY A 230 -5.79 -6.53 -12.11
C GLY A 230 -6.54 -5.99 -13.33
N ASP A 231 -6.03 -4.89 -13.88
CA ASP A 231 -6.51 -4.26 -15.11
C ASP A 231 -6.05 -4.98 -16.39
N ALA A 232 -5.08 -5.91 -16.24
CA ALA A 232 -4.59 -6.80 -17.31
C ALA A 232 -4.38 -8.21 -16.77
N ARG A 233 -4.32 -9.21 -17.65
CA ARG A 233 -3.93 -10.57 -17.29
C ARG A 233 -2.48 -10.60 -16.80
N ALA A 234 -2.19 -11.47 -15.86
CA ALA A 234 -0.82 -11.67 -15.39
C ALA A 234 0.00 -12.44 -16.41
N ALA A 235 1.24 -12.00 -16.69
CA ALA A 235 2.15 -12.67 -17.61
C ALA A 235 2.41 -14.15 -17.23
N ASP A 236 2.44 -14.43 -15.93
CA ASP A 236 2.62 -15.78 -15.38
C ASP A 236 1.39 -16.70 -15.48
N LEU A 237 0.20 -16.13 -15.73
CA LEU A 237 -1.08 -16.83 -15.86
C LEU A 237 -1.87 -16.26 -17.06
N PRO A 238 -1.37 -16.38 -18.29
CA PRO A 238 -1.94 -15.71 -19.47
C PRO A 238 -3.35 -16.23 -19.85
N ASP A 239 -3.68 -17.45 -19.44
CA ASP A 239 -4.99 -18.07 -19.70
C ASP A 239 -6.07 -17.66 -18.69
N VAL A 240 -5.69 -17.05 -17.55
CA VAL A 240 -6.63 -16.60 -16.51
C VAL A 240 -7.16 -15.22 -16.86
N PRO A 241 -8.49 -15.06 -17.09
CA PRO A 241 -9.07 -13.78 -17.45
C PRO A 241 -9.01 -12.78 -16.30
N THR A 242 -9.11 -11.49 -16.60
CA THR A 242 -9.41 -10.47 -15.61
C THR A 242 -10.89 -10.57 -15.19
N LEU A 243 -11.24 -9.99 -14.03
CA LEU A 243 -12.66 -9.89 -13.63
C LEU A 243 -13.48 -9.08 -14.64
N ALA A 244 -12.87 -8.06 -15.25
CA ALA A 244 -13.53 -7.26 -16.29
C ALA A 244 -13.84 -8.10 -17.55
N GLU A 245 -12.90 -8.94 -18.01
CA GLU A 245 -13.11 -9.90 -19.12
C GLU A 245 -14.18 -10.96 -18.75
N ALA A 246 -14.26 -11.33 -17.47
CA ALA A 246 -15.29 -12.22 -16.93
C ALA A 246 -16.64 -11.54 -16.67
N GLY A 247 -16.83 -10.27 -17.09
CA GLY A 247 -18.08 -9.52 -17.01
C GLY A 247 -18.32 -8.76 -15.70
N ILE A 248 -17.36 -8.77 -14.76
CA ILE A 248 -17.48 -8.03 -13.50
C ILE A 248 -16.74 -6.69 -13.61
N LYS A 249 -17.50 -5.63 -13.86
CA LYS A 249 -16.95 -4.27 -14.04
C LYS A 249 -16.60 -3.60 -12.70
N ASP A 250 -15.77 -2.56 -12.76
CA ASP A 250 -15.36 -1.71 -11.62
C ASP A 250 -14.78 -2.50 -10.43
N MET A 251 -14.02 -3.55 -10.75
CA MET A 251 -13.44 -4.45 -9.76
C MET A 251 -11.91 -4.62 -9.93
N VAL A 252 -11.23 -3.59 -10.41
CA VAL A 252 -9.77 -3.57 -10.40
C VAL A 252 -9.29 -3.35 -8.98
N VAL A 253 -8.60 -4.33 -8.41
CA VAL A 253 -8.04 -4.29 -7.06
C VAL A 253 -6.60 -4.80 -7.09
N TYR A 254 -5.72 -3.98 -6.55
CA TYR A 254 -4.34 -4.37 -6.28
C TYR A 254 -4.08 -4.35 -4.77
N SER A 255 -3.39 -5.35 -4.26
CA SER A 255 -2.61 -5.18 -3.04
C SER A 255 -1.40 -4.32 -3.39
N TRP A 256 -1.04 -3.35 -2.55
CA TRP A 256 0.09 -2.48 -2.81
C TRP A 256 0.84 -2.13 -1.54
N GLN A 257 2.12 -1.82 -1.69
CA GLN A 257 3.00 -1.33 -0.65
C GLN A 257 3.60 0.02 -1.07
N GLY A 258 3.82 0.87 -0.09
CA GLY A 258 4.44 2.18 -0.31
C GLY A 258 5.22 2.64 0.90
N PHE A 259 6.05 3.64 0.69
CA PHE A 259 6.91 4.22 1.72
C PHE A 259 6.41 5.57 2.17
N ALA A 260 6.55 5.83 3.47
CA ALA A 260 6.19 7.10 4.08
C ALA A 260 7.17 7.48 5.21
N VAL A 261 7.19 8.76 5.53
CA VAL A 261 7.86 9.37 6.70
C VAL A 261 6.83 10.17 7.50
N PRO A 262 7.13 10.59 8.75
CA PRO A 262 6.21 11.41 9.54
C PRO A 262 5.87 12.73 8.84
N LYS A 263 4.67 13.21 9.09
CA LYS A 263 4.23 14.55 8.65
C LYS A 263 5.16 15.62 9.20
N GLY A 264 5.52 16.61 8.34
CA GLY A 264 6.44 17.69 8.69
C GLY A 264 7.92 17.37 8.42
N THR A 265 8.24 16.18 7.88
CA THR A 265 9.59 15.90 7.40
C THR A 265 9.98 16.93 6.32
N PRO A 266 11.18 17.56 6.38
CA PRO A 266 11.60 18.57 5.44
C PRO A 266 11.49 18.11 3.97
N ALA A 267 10.96 18.96 3.11
CA ALA A 267 10.70 18.63 1.71
C ALA A 267 11.95 18.15 0.96
N ALA A 268 13.12 18.69 1.27
CA ALA A 268 14.39 18.23 0.69
C ALA A 268 14.71 16.76 1.04
N ILE A 269 14.45 16.36 2.29
CA ILE A 269 14.63 14.96 2.74
C ILE A 269 13.60 14.03 2.08
N VAL A 270 12.33 14.47 1.99
CA VAL A 270 11.26 13.71 1.29
C VAL A 270 11.67 13.46 -0.16
N GLN A 271 12.16 14.48 -0.88
CA GLN A 271 12.60 14.34 -2.26
C GLN A 271 13.82 13.43 -2.39
N GLN A 272 14.81 13.57 -1.50
CA GLN A 272 16.03 12.75 -1.51
C GLN A 272 15.69 11.26 -1.27
N LEU A 273 14.89 10.94 -0.24
CA LEU A 273 14.45 9.58 0.05
C LEU A 273 13.59 9.00 -1.08
N SER A 274 12.64 9.79 -1.61
CA SER A 274 11.80 9.34 -2.71
C SER A 274 12.62 9.00 -3.96
N LYS A 275 13.57 9.86 -4.34
CA LYS A 275 14.46 9.61 -5.48
C LYS A 275 15.33 8.37 -5.28
N ALA A 276 15.90 8.21 -4.08
CA ALA A 276 16.71 7.04 -3.74
C ALA A 276 15.88 5.75 -3.78
N LEU A 277 14.65 5.76 -3.24
CA LEU A 277 13.73 4.64 -3.31
C LEU A 277 13.37 4.27 -4.75
N GLN A 278 13.00 5.26 -5.58
CA GLN A 278 12.68 5.03 -6.99
C GLN A 278 13.87 4.41 -7.75
N THR A 279 15.09 4.89 -7.48
CA THR A 279 16.32 4.34 -8.08
C THR A 279 16.56 2.91 -7.61
N ALA A 280 16.42 2.63 -6.30
CA ALA A 280 16.62 1.28 -5.75
C ALA A 280 15.57 0.27 -6.24
N LEU A 281 14.30 0.71 -6.39
CA LEU A 281 13.20 -0.11 -6.91
C LEU A 281 13.38 -0.47 -8.39
N ARG A 282 13.92 0.45 -9.19
CA ARG A 282 14.17 0.28 -10.63
C ARG A 282 15.55 -0.29 -10.96
N ASP A 283 16.33 -0.62 -9.94
CA ASP A 283 17.55 -1.40 -10.15
C ASP A 283 17.19 -2.75 -10.79
N PRO A 284 17.83 -3.17 -11.90
CA PRO A 284 17.43 -4.36 -12.65
C PRO A 284 17.39 -5.64 -11.82
N GLN A 285 18.28 -5.79 -10.84
CA GLN A 285 18.31 -6.97 -9.97
C GLN A 285 17.16 -6.92 -8.95
N THR A 286 16.90 -5.75 -8.36
CA THR A 286 15.79 -5.54 -7.43
C THR A 286 14.44 -5.75 -8.14
N GLU A 287 14.25 -5.16 -9.31
CA GLU A 287 13.04 -5.29 -10.10
C GLU A 287 12.78 -6.75 -10.49
N LYS A 288 13.79 -7.44 -11.02
CA LYS A 288 13.71 -8.87 -11.37
C LYS A 288 13.33 -9.74 -10.17
N THR A 289 13.90 -9.45 -9.00
CA THR A 289 13.57 -10.18 -7.75
C THR A 289 12.11 -9.97 -7.36
N LEU A 290 11.64 -8.72 -7.38
CA LEU A 290 10.25 -8.39 -7.04
C LEU A 290 9.26 -9.00 -8.05
N GLN A 291 9.55 -8.92 -9.35
CA GLN A 291 8.73 -9.54 -10.40
C GLN A 291 8.64 -11.07 -10.24
N GLY A 292 9.75 -11.73 -9.92
CA GLY A 292 9.76 -13.17 -9.63
C GLY A 292 8.89 -13.58 -8.44
N LEU A 293 8.54 -12.62 -7.57
CA LEU A 293 7.64 -12.79 -6.42
C LEU A 293 6.20 -12.28 -6.71
N GLY A 294 5.90 -11.98 -7.98
CA GLY A 294 4.56 -11.55 -8.42
C GLY A 294 4.25 -10.08 -8.16
N PHE A 295 5.27 -9.25 -7.89
CA PHE A 295 5.08 -7.81 -7.75
C PHE A 295 5.33 -7.05 -9.07
N GLU A 296 4.54 -6.04 -9.32
CA GLU A 296 4.80 -5.01 -10.31
C GLU A 296 5.45 -3.80 -9.61
N VAL A 297 6.61 -3.35 -10.09
CA VAL A 297 7.26 -2.14 -9.57
C VAL A 297 6.55 -0.91 -10.12
N VAL A 298 6.08 -0.05 -9.23
CA VAL A 298 5.39 1.22 -9.57
C VAL A 298 6.37 2.38 -9.51
N ALA A 299 7.02 2.57 -8.38
CA ALA A 299 8.07 3.58 -8.15
C ALA A 299 7.66 4.99 -8.66
N ASN A 300 6.47 5.46 -8.27
CA ASN A 300 5.89 6.75 -8.65
C ASN A 300 6.42 7.91 -7.79
N THR A 301 6.04 9.15 -8.14
CA THR A 301 6.42 10.33 -7.37
C THR A 301 5.61 10.47 -6.08
N PRO A 302 6.09 11.27 -5.08
CA PRO A 302 5.34 11.57 -3.86
C PRO A 302 3.94 12.10 -4.13
N GLN A 303 3.81 13.01 -5.09
CA GLN A 303 2.53 13.62 -5.47
C GLN A 303 1.56 12.60 -6.07
N GLN A 304 2.06 11.73 -6.95
CA GLN A 304 1.26 10.65 -7.54
C GLN A 304 0.80 9.66 -6.48
N PHE A 305 1.70 9.29 -5.55
CA PHE A 305 1.34 8.35 -4.48
C PHE A 305 0.35 8.98 -3.50
N ALA A 306 0.51 10.24 -3.10
CA ALA A 306 -0.44 10.92 -2.23
C ALA A 306 -1.84 11.01 -2.87
N ALA A 307 -1.93 11.36 -4.16
CA ALA A 307 -3.20 11.40 -4.88
C ALA A 307 -3.85 10.00 -4.99
N PHE A 308 -3.06 8.98 -5.28
CA PHE A 308 -3.53 7.59 -5.32
C PHE A 308 -4.04 7.13 -3.94
N GLN A 309 -3.30 7.42 -2.86
CA GLN A 309 -3.69 7.07 -1.50
C GLN A 309 -5.03 7.70 -1.10
N GLN A 310 -5.24 9.00 -1.41
CA GLN A 310 -6.51 9.67 -1.14
C GLN A 310 -7.69 9.03 -1.90
N ALA A 311 -7.48 8.64 -3.15
CA ALA A 311 -8.48 7.94 -3.95
C ALA A 311 -8.81 6.56 -3.35
N GLU A 312 -7.80 5.84 -2.89
CA GLU A 312 -7.98 4.53 -2.22
C GLU A 312 -8.72 4.66 -0.89
N VAL A 313 -8.40 5.65 -0.05
CA VAL A 313 -9.15 5.93 1.19
C VAL A 313 -10.63 6.14 0.90
N LYS A 314 -10.95 7.00 -0.07
CA LYS A 314 -12.35 7.27 -0.46
C LYS A 314 -13.05 6.02 -0.96
N ARG A 315 -12.38 5.25 -1.82
CA ARG A 315 -12.91 4.01 -2.39
C ARG A 315 -13.23 2.98 -1.32
N TRP A 316 -12.27 2.69 -0.46
CA TRP A 316 -12.43 1.65 0.56
C TRP A 316 -13.39 2.06 1.67
N LYS A 317 -13.47 3.34 1.99
CA LYS A 317 -14.50 3.87 2.89
C LYS A 317 -15.91 3.57 2.37
N ASP A 318 -16.18 3.81 1.09
CA ASP A 318 -17.47 3.49 0.48
C ASP A 318 -17.80 1.99 0.52
N VAL A 319 -16.83 1.13 0.18
CA VAL A 319 -17.00 -0.34 0.22
C VAL A 319 -17.28 -0.85 1.63
N ILE A 320 -16.51 -0.38 2.62
CA ILE A 320 -16.61 -0.80 4.03
C ILE A 320 -17.94 -0.34 4.64
N GLN A 321 -18.33 0.91 4.40
CA GLN A 321 -19.61 1.45 4.88
C GLN A 321 -20.81 0.68 4.30
N LYS A 322 -20.82 0.40 2.99
CA LYS A 322 -21.87 -0.39 2.34
C LYS A 322 -21.95 -1.83 2.84
N ALA A 323 -20.84 -2.39 3.27
CA ALA A 323 -20.78 -3.75 3.82
C ALA A 323 -21.03 -3.80 5.34
N ASN A 324 -21.14 -2.63 5.99
CA ASN A 324 -21.29 -2.52 7.45
C ASN A 324 -20.20 -3.27 8.23
N ILE A 325 -18.93 -3.17 7.75
CA ILE A 325 -17.77 -3.80 8.39
C ILE A 325 -17.12 -2.76 9.30
N GLN A 326 -16.89 -3.11 10.56
CA GLN A 326 -16.20 -2.26 11.53
C GLN A 326 -15.40 -3.10 12.52
N LEU A 327 -14.21 -2.64 12.88
CA LEU A 327 -13.41 -3.14 13.99
C LEU A 327 -13.40 -2.09 15.13
N GLU A 328 -13.30 -2.58 16.36
CA GLU A 328 -13.22 -1.73 17.56
C GLU A 328 -11.86 -1.06 17.74
#